data_94e8354d3e46e2f97ffc28ae4aee615a
#
_entry.id   94e8354d3e46e2f97ffc28ae4aee615a
#
_cell.length_a   1.000
_cell.length_b   1.000
_cell.length_c   1.000
_cell.angle_alpha   90.00
_cell.angle_beta   90.00
_cell.angle_gamma   90.00
#
_symmetry.space_group_name_H-M   'P 1'
#
loop_
_entity.id
_entity.type
_entity.pdbx_description
1 polymer ?
#
loop_
_entity_poly.entity_id
_entity_poly.type
_entity_poly.pdbx_seq_one_letter_code
_entity_poly.pdbx_strand_id
1 'polypeptide(L)'
;MAPASRSHATIAFMPKSPRYTAEHASAGLDFRFPEIETWPNQFPGYEIVVDDPEFTSVCPKTGLPDFGMITIRYMPDKDCLELKSLKEYLQCYRNLGIFQENVVNQVLEDVAKWAKPVWAEVKGEFRPRGGISTTIVAKWPRPDLHRRTG
;
A
#
# COMPACT_ATOMS: atom_id res chain seq x y z
N MET A 1 38.91 43.37 -26.36
CA MET A 1 38.39 42.48 -25.32
C MET A 1 36.88 42.38 -25.50
N ALA A 2 36.38 41.33 -26.11
CA ALA A 2 34.94 41.15 -26.38
C ALA A 2 34.25 40.57 -25.15
N PRO A 3 33.02 41.00 -24.78
CA PRO A 3 32.33 40.44 -23.65
C PRO A 3 31.78 39.04 -24.00
N ALA A 4 32.02 38.10 -23.10
CA ALA A 4 31.50 36.75 -23.21
C ALA A 4 29.97 36.74 -23.21
N SER A 5 29.35 36.22 -24.26
CA SER A 5 27.91 36.04 -24.33
C SER A 5 27.48 34.95 -23.33
N ARG A 6 26.72 35.31 -22.33
CA ARG A 6 26.04 34.35 -21.45
C ARG A 6 24.94 33.68 -22.27
N SER A 7 25.14 32.43 -22.63
CA SER A 7 24.06 31.58 -23.17
C SER A 7 23.01 31.36 -22.07
N HIS A 8 21.86 31.94 -22.25
CA HIS A 8 20.70 31.62 -21.41
C HIS A 8 20.24 30.19 -21.80
N ALA A 9 20.47 29.27 -20.91
CA ALA A 9 19.90 27.93 -21.08
C ALA A 9 18.37 28.06 -21.07
N THR A 10 17.76 27.86 -22.22
CA THR A 10 16.30 27.76 -22.33
C THR A 10 15.88 26.47 -21.62
N ILE A 11 15.19 26.61 -20.48
CA ILE A 11 14.57 25.49 -19.82
C ILE A 11 13.50 24.97 -20.80
N ALA A 12 13.78 23.84 -21.44
CA ALA A 12 12.81 23.19 -22.30
C ALA A 12 11.58 22.80 -21.45
N PHE A 13 10.43 23.36 -21.82
CA PHE A 13 9.15 23.03 -21.20
C PHE A 13 8.83 21.57 -21.52
N MET A 14 9.05 20.68 -20.56
CA MET A 14 8.65 19.28 -20.72
C MET A 14 7.14 19.20 -20.87
N PRO A 15 6.61 18.51 -21.89
CA PRO A 15 5.18 18.36 -22.03
C PRO A 15 4.62 17.71 -20.75
N LYS A 16 3.55 18.27 -20.21
CA LYS A 16 2.86 17.70 -19.05
C LYS A 16 2.47 16.26 -19.39
N SER A 17 2.93 15.31 -18.59
CA SER A 17 2.47 13.94 -18.73
C SER A 17 0.93 13.88 -18.63
N PRO A 18 0.26 12.97 -19.34
CA PRO A 18 -1.20 12.85 -19.27
C PRO A 18 -1.65 12.77 -17.81
N ARG A 19 -2.79 13.38 -17.50
CA ARG A 19 -3.38 13.33 -16.15
C ARG A 19 -3.69 11.89 -15.75
N TYR A 20 -3.71 11.61 -14.45
CA TYR A 20 -4.21 10.36 -13.93
C TYR A 20 -5.70 10.23 -14.21
N THR A 21 -6.14 9.02 -14.59
CA THR A 21 -7.52 8.71 -14.93
C THR A 21 -8.16 7.82 -13.86
N ALA A 22 -9.48 7.60 -13.97
CA ALA A 22 -10.19 6.64 -13.13
C ALA A 22 -9.63 5.21 -13.29
N GLU A 23 -9.15 4.85 -14.49
CA GLU A 23 -8.52 3.55 -14.74
C GLU A 23 -7.22 3.39 -13.95
N HIS A 24 -6.39 4.42 -13.88
CA HIS A 24 -5.20 4.40 -13.03
C HIS A 24 -5.59 4.26 -11.55
N ALA A 25 -6.63 5.00 -11.12
CA ALA A 25 -7.07 5.00 -9.73
C ALA A 25 -7.58 3.63 -9.25
N SER A 26 -8.18 2.84 -10.13
CA SER A 26 -8.69 1.50 -9.82
C SER A 26 -7.78 0.35 -10.24
N ALA A 27 -6.62 0.64 -10.84
CA ALA A 27 -5.70 -0.38 -11.31
C ALA A 27 -5.31 -1.35 -10.18
N GLY A 28 -5.35 -2.63 -10.49
CA GLY A 28 -4.98 -3.71 -9.58
C GLY A 28 -6.08 -4.14 -8.59
N LEU A 29 -7.15 -3.37 -8.43
CA LEU A 29 -8.22 -3.69 -7.47
C LEU A 29 -9.10 -4.86 -7.91
N ASP A 30 -9.09 -5.22 -9.18
CA ASP A 30 -9.78 -6.37 -9.75
C ASP A 30 -8.95 -7.68 -9.72
N PHE A 31 -7.71 -7.60 -9.27
CA PHE A 31 -6.84 -8.77 -9.12
C PHE A 31 -7.43 -9.74 -8.09
N ARG A 32 -7.42 -11.02 -8.42
CA ARG A 32 -7.87 -12.07 -7.51
C ARG A 32 -6.69 -12.60 -6.70
N PHE A 33 -6.59 -12.09 -5.49
CA PHE A 33 -5.58 -12.55 -4.53
C PHE A 33 -5.92 -13.95 -4.01
N PRO A 34 -4.89 -14.77 -3.70
CA PRO A 34 -5.12 -16.03 -3.00
C PRO A 34 -5.66 -15.79 -1.60
N GLU A 35 -6.32 -16.79 -1.06
CA GLU A 35 -6.75 -16.82 0.34
C GLU A 35 -5.55 -16.73 1.27
N ILE A 36 -5.68 -15.93 2.34
CA ILE A 36 -4.77 -15.99 3.46
C ILE A 36 -5.33 -17.02 4.45
N GLU A 37 -4.61 -18.11 4.66
CA GLU A 37 -5.01 -19.15 5.61
C GLU A 37 -4.94 -18.65 7.04
N THR A 38 -5.67 -19.28 7.92
CA THR A 38 -5.73 -18.96 9.34
C THR A 38 -5.61 -20.21 10.20
N TRP A 39 -5.29 -20.04 11.46
CA TRP A 39 -5.29 -21.11 12.47
C TRP A 39 -5.96 -20.63 13.75
N PRO A 40 -6.58 -21.54 14.54
CA PRO A 40 -7.36 -21.18 15.72
C PRO A 40 -6.51 -20.50 16.80
N ASN A 41 -6.90 -19.28 17.19
CA ASN A 41 -6.29 -18.54 18.27
C ASN A 41 -6.60 -19.19 19.63
N GLN A 42 -5.60 -19.28 20.52
CA GLN A 42 -5.73 -19.94 21.83
C GLN A 42 -5.82 -18.95 23.00
N PHE A 43 -5.48 -17.68 22.81
CA PHE A 43 -5.45 -16.68 23.89
C PHE A 43 -6.14 -15.38 23.47
N PRO A 44 -6.85 -14.71 24.40
CA PRO A 44 -7.45 -13.42 24.13
C PRO A 44 -6.49 -12.27 24.45
N GLY A 45 -6.75 -11.10 23.85
CA GLY A 45 -6.27 -9.82 24.33
C GLY A 45 -4.79 -9.52 24.09
N TYR A 46 -4.23 -9.97 22.99
CA TYR A 46 -2.85 -9.64 22.59
C TYR A 46 -2.80 -9.16 21.14
N GLU A 47 -1.69 -8.54 20.79
CA GLU A 47 -1.45 -7.95 19.48
C GLU A 47 -0.37 -8.73 18.73
N ILE A 48 -0.61 -8.93 17.44
CA ILE A 48 0.38 -9.48 16.50
C ILE A 48 0.82 -8.37 15.57
N VAL A 49 2.13 -8.23 15.36
CA VAL A 49 2.73 -7.32 14.40
C VAL A 49 3.54 -8.14 13.40
N VAL A 50 3.21 -7.98 12.11
CA VAL A 50 3.94 -8.62 11.01
C VAL A 50 4.50 -7.54 10.10
N ASP A 51 5.80 -7.58 9.87
CA ASP A 51 6.49 -6.66 8.97
C ASP A 51 6.94 -7.39 7.70
N ASP A 52 6.66 -6.79 6.55
CA ASP A 52 7.25 -7.15 5.27
C ASP A 52 8.13 -6.00 4.77
N PRO A 53 9.44 -5.99 5.10
CA PRO A 53 10.35 -4.91 4.70
C PRO A 53 10.79 -5.00 3.24
N GLU A 54 10.50 -6.07 2.55
CA GLU A 54 10.85 -6.33 1.15
C GLU A 54 9.65 -6.18 0.21
N PHE A 55 8.61 -5.47 0.64
CA PHE A 55 7.42 -5.26 -0.18
C PHE A 55 7.74 -4.47 -1.43
N THR A 56 7.18 -4.91 -2.56
CA THR A 56 7.28 -4.20 -3.84
C THR A 56 5.99 -4.35 -4.64
N SER A 57 5.64 -3.30 -5.37
CA SER A 57 4.55 -3.25 -6.34
C SER A 57 4.98 -2.40 -7.54
N VAL A 58 4.07 -2.15 -8.47
CA VAL A 58 4.37 -1.37 -9.69
C VAL A 58 3.45 -0.16 -9.75
N CYS A 59 4.00 1.00 -10.09
CA CYS A 59 3.19 2.19 -10.37
C CYS A 59 2.37 1.97 -11.64
N PRO A 60 1.03 2.05 -11.61
CA PRO A 60 0.22 1.75 -12.79
C PRO A 60 0.38 2.75 -13.93
N LYS A 61 0.90 3.94 -13.65
CA LYS A 61 1.14 4.97 -14.67
C LYS A 61 2.51 4.87 -15.31
N THR A 62 3.56 4.71 -14.51
CA THR A 62 4.95 4.74 -14.99
C THR A 62 5.51 3.36 -15.30
N GLY A 63 4.93 2.30 -14.77
CA GLY A 63 5.47 0.95 -14.85
C GLY A 63 6.74 0.73 -14.03
N LEU A 64 7.15 1.72 -13.23
CA LEU A 64 8.32 1.62 -12.37
C LEU A 64 7.97 0.91 -11.05
N PRO A 65 8.92 0.17 -10.47
CA PRO A 65 8.68 -0.51 -9.20
C PRO A 65 8.61 0.48 -8.03
N ASP A 66 7.69 0.21 -7.13
CA ASP A 66 7.62 0.80 -5.80
C ASP A 66 8.20 -0.18 -4.78
N PHE A 67 8.96 0.33 -3.83
CA PHE A 67 9.54 -0.42 -2.73
C PHE A 67 9.08 0.16 -1.40
N GLY A 68 8.85 -0.70 -0.43
CA GLY A 68 8.42 -0.23 0.88
C GLY A 68 8.38 -1.34 1.92
N MET A 69 7.89 -0.97 3.08
CA MET A 69 7.59 -1.88 4.16
C MET A 69 6.09 -1.87 4.43
N ILE A 70 5.48 -3.04 4.47
CA ILE A 70 4.11 -3.21 4.94
C ILE A 70 4.15 -3.77 6.36
N THR A 71 3.52 -3.05 7.28
CA THR A 71 3.33 -3.49 8.67
C THR A 71 1.85 -3.78 8.90
N ILE A 72 1.54 -5.00 9.29
CA ILE A 72 0.20 -5.46 9.67
C ILE A 72 0.17 -5.63 11.18
N ARG A 73 -0.69 -4.86 11.85
CA ARG A 73 -0.96 -4.97 13.29
C ARG A 73 -2.38 -5.39 13.50
N TYR A 74 -2.63 -6.39 14.32
CA TYR A 74 -4.00 -6.79 14.61
C TYR A 74 -4.12 -7.50 15.94
N MET A 75 -5.31 -7.43 16.53
CA MET A 75 -5.70 -8.23 17.69
C MET A 75 -6.53 -9.40 17.19
N PRO A 76 -6.00 -10.64 17.24
CA PRO A 76 -6.78 -11.80 16.83
C PRO A 76 -7.98 -12.01 17.74
N ASP A 77 -9.11 -12.41 17.14
CA ASP A 77 -10.29 -12.91 17.86
C ASP A 77 -10.23 -14.44 17.86
N LYS A 78 -10.90 -15.09 16.94
CA LYS A 78 -10.95 -16.56 16.85
C LYS A 78 -9.80 -17.16 16.07
N ASP A 79 -9.22 -16.40 15.15
CA ASP A 79 -8.23 -16.88 14.20
C ASP A 79 -7.01 -15.98 14.13
N CYS A 80 -5.84 -16.59 13.95
CA CYS A 80 -4.59 -15.93 13.61
C CYS A 80 -4.27 -16.15 12.13
N LEU A 81 -3.63 -15.17 11.47
CA LEU A 81 -3.14 -15.31 10.10
C LEU A 81 -2.01 -16.34 10.03
N GLU A 82 -2.05 -17.21 9.03
CA GLU A 82 -0.97 -18.14 8.73
C GLU A 82 0.09 -17.43 7.88
N LEU A 83 1.36 -17.46 8.32
CA LEU A 83 2.40 -16.59 7.76
C LEU A 83 2.89 -17.01 6.37
N LYS A 84 2.85 -18.30 6.03
CA LYS A 84 3.28 -18.75 4.70
C LYS A 84 2.32 -18.27 3.61
N SER A 85 1.04 -18.44 3.82
CA SER A 85 0.01 -17.96 2.89
C SER A 85 -0.03 -16.43 2.83
N LEU A 86 0.18 -15.76 3.96
CA LEU A 86 0.33 -14.30 4.00
C LEU A 86 1.52 -13.83 3.16
N LYS A 87 2.66 -14.50 3.26
CA LYS A 87 3.83 -14.21 2.42
C LYS A 87 3.49 -14.38 0.93
N GLU A 88 2.86 -15.47 0.55
CA GLU A 88 2.45 -15.73 -0.84
C GLU A 88 1.46 -14.66 -1.34
N TYR A 89 0.53 -14.25 -0.50
CA TYR A 89 -0.40 -13.16 -0.77
C TYR A 89 0.34 -11.84 -1.04
N LEU A 90 1.25 -11.43 -0.17
CA LEU A 90 2.01 -10.18 -0.33
C LEU A 90 2.92 -10.23 -1.57
N GLN A 91 3.46 -11.38 -1.93
CA GLN A 91 4.27 -11.54 -3.14
C GLN A 91 3.49 -11.34 -4.44
N CYS A 92 2.16 -11.49 -4.43
CA CYS A 92 1.33 -11.23 -5.60
C CYS A 92 1.37 -9.76 -6.05
N TYR A 93 1.72 -8.85 -5.17
CA TYR A 93 1.84 -7.43 -5.51
C TYR A 93 3.08 -7.09 -6.34
N ARG A 94 4.09 -7.94 -6.37
CA ARG A 94 5.40 -7.63 -6.96
C ARG A 94 5.32 -7.08 -8.38
N ASN A 95 4.50 -7.67 -9.23
CA ASN A 95 4.33 -7.27 -10.62
C ASN A 95 2.96 -6.62 -10.89
N LEU A 96 2.21 -6.30 -9.84
CA LEU A 96 0.88 -5.74 -9.95
C LEU A 96 0.95 -4.22 -10.02
N GLY A 97 0.39 -3.66 -11.10
CA GLY A 97 0.18 -2.21 -11.24
C GLY A 97 -0.93 -1.76 -10.30
N ILE A 98 -0.56 -1.10 -9.23
CA ILE A 98 -1.49 -0.62 -8.19
C ILE A 98 -0.88 0.56 -7.44
N PHE A 99 -1.68 1.56 -7.11
CA PHE A 99 -1.20 2.68 -6.30
C PHE A 99 -0.92 2.27 -4.85
N GLN A 100 0.05 2.94 -4.22
CA GLN A 100 0.47 2.66 -2.84
C GLN A 100 -0.69 2.77 -1.85
N GLU A 101 -1.57 3.75 -2.04
CA GLU A 101 -2.77 3.95 -1.21
C GLU A 101 -3.72 2.74 -1.32
N ASN A 102 -3.89 2.22 -2.52
CA ASN A 102 -4.74 1.05 -2.75
C ASN A 102 -4.12 -0.23 -2.21
N VAL A 103 -2.80 -0.37 -2.27
CA VAL A 103 -2.09 -1.50 -1.64
C VAL A 103 -2.46 -1.62 -0.17
N VAL A 104 -2.26 -0.55 0.59
CA VAL A 104 -2.49 -0.56 2.05
C VAL A 104 -3.95 -0.84 2.39
N ASN A 105 -4.87 -0.25 1.65
CA ASN A 105 -6.30 -0.46 1.85
C ASN A 105 -6.73 -1.88 1.46
N GLN A 106 -6.22 -2.43 0.34
CA GLN A 106 -6.52 -3.79 -0.08
C GLN A 106 -6.01 -4.82 0.92
N VAL A 107 -4.78 -4.65 1.42
CA VAL A 107 -4.23 -5.52 2.46
C VAL A 107 -5.10 -5.48 3.72
N LEU A 108 -5.55 -4.29 4.13
CA LEU A 108 -6.44 -4.17 5.30
C LEU A 108 -7.75 -4.93 5.11
N GLU A 109 -8.41 -4.76 3.95
CA GLU A 109 -9.67 -5.45 3.65
C GLU A 109 -9.49 -6.97 3.65
N ASP A 110 -8.41 -7.47 3.07
CA ASP A 110 -8.15 -8.91 3.00
C ASP A 110 -7.78 -9.49 4.37
N VAL A 111 -7.00 -8.79 5.18
CA VAL A 111 -6.73 -9.17 6.57
C VAL A 111 -8.02 -9.23 7.39
N ALA A 112 -8.87 -8.21 7.27
CA ALA A 112 -10.16 -8.17 7.97
C ALA A 112 -11.09 -9.29 7.52
N LYS A 113 -11.11 -9.60 6.22
CA LYS A 113 -11.92 -10.66 5.64
C LYS A 113 -11.55 -12.06 6.16
N TRP A 114 -10.26 -12.35 6.22
CA TRP A 114 -9.77 -13.70 6.53
C TRP A 114 -9.58 -13.95 8.03
N ALA A 115 -8.94 -13.01 8.73
CA ALA A 115 -8.69 -13.15 10.17
C ALA A 115 -9.87 -12.74 11.05
N LYS A 116 -10.76 -11.88 10.55
CA LYS A 116 -11.89 -11.31 11.31
C LYS A 116 -11.44 -10.82 12.70
N PRO A 117 -10.42 -9.97 12.76
CA PRO A 117 -9.81 -9.55 14.03
C PRO A 117 -10.74 -8.65 14.84
N VAL A 118 -10.41 -8.46 16.11
CA VAL A 118 -11.07 -7.44 16.93
C VAL A 118 -10.82 -6.03 16.35
N TRP A 119 -9.58 -5.76 15.96
CA TRP A 119 -9.17 -4.61 15.19
C TRP A 119 -7.92 -4.94 14.36
N ALA A 120 -7.69 -4.17 13.32
CA ALA A 120 -6.48 -4.26 12.51
C ALA A 120 -6.02 -2.87 12.06
N GLU A 121 -4.73 -2.75 11.82
CA GLU A 121 -4.10 -1.60 11.21
C GLU A 121 -3.07 -2.08 10.20
N VAL A 122 -3.09 -1.50 9.02
CA VAL A 122 -2.05 -1.71 8.01
C VAL A 122 -1.36 -0.39 7.73
N LYS A 123 -0.05 -0.38 7.82
CA LYS A 123 0.80 0.76 7.49
C LYS A 123 1.72 0.38 6.34
N GLY A 124 1.76 1.21 5.31
CA GLY A 124 2.73 1.14 4.24
C GLY A 124 3.68 2.33 4.29
N GLU A 125 4.97 2.06 4.37
CA GLU A 125 6.04 3.05 4.34
C GLU A 125 6.84 2.84 3.06
N PHE A 126 6.66 3.73 2.08
CA PHE A 126 7.25 3.59 0.75
C PHE A 126 8.50 4.45 0.61
N ARG A 127 9.50 3.91 -0.09
CA ARG A 127 10.75 4.60 -0.35
C ARG A 127 10.54 5.83 -1.23
N PRO A 128 11.39 6.86 -1.09
CA PRO A 128 11.26 8.08 -1.85
C PRO A 128 11.31 7.86 -3.36
N ARG A 129 10.42 8.56 -4.06
CA ARG A 129 10.44 8.75 -5.51
C ARG A 129 10.51 10.25 -5.79
N GLY A 130 11.55 10.68 -6.51
CA GLY A 130 11.81 12.12 -6.71
C GLY A 130 11.97 12.90 -5.38
N GLY A 131 12.49 12.25 -4.33
CA GLY A 131 12.68 12.85 -3.01
C GLY A 131 11.43 12.84 -2.10
N ILE A 132 10.28 12.35 -2.59
CA ILE A 132 9.04 12.30 -1.80
C ILE A 132 8.79 10.87 -1.32
N SER A 133 8.71 10.68 -0.01
CA SER A 133 8.28 9.43 0.62
C SER A 133 6.81 9.51 1.01
N THR A 134 6.15 8.35 1.05
CA THR A 134 4.73 8.25 1.39
C THR A 134 4.54 7.24 2.51
N THR A 135 3.76 7.60 3.51
CA THR A 135 3.28 6.69 4.55
C THR A 135 1.78 6.69 4.55
N ILE A 136 1.17 5.52 4.46
CA ILE A 136 -0.27 5.33 4.43
C ILE A 136 -0.65 4.42 5.59
N VAL A 137 -1.68 4.81 6.35
CA VAL A 137 -2.20 4.05 7.49
C VAL A 137 -3.69 3.86 7.30
N ALA A 138 -4.15 2.62 7.30
CA ALA A 138 -5.56 2.26 7.24
C ALA A 138 -5.92 1.39 8.44
N LYS A 139 -7.11 1.62 9.01
CA LYS A 139 -7.57 0.96 10.24
C LYS A 139 -8.92 0.30 10.04
N TRP A 140 -9.08 -0.87 10.66
CA TRP A 140 -10.33 -1.62 10.69
C TRP A 140 -10.74 -1.89 12.16
N PRO A 141 -12.00 -1.70 12.58
CA PRO A 141 -13.11 -1.20 11.74
C PRO A 141 -12.83 0.19 11.16
N ARG A 142 -13.35 0.43 9.96
CA ARG A 142 -13.18 1.73 9.31
C ARG A 142 -13.82 2.84 10.12
N PRO A 143 -13.18 4.02 10.24
CA PRO A 143 -13.79 5.15 10.93
C PRO A 143 -15.08 5.60 10.22
N ASP A 144 -16.11 5.89 11.01
CA ASP A 144 -17.37 6.44 10.50
C ASP A 144 -17.19 7.92 10.15
N LEU A 145 -17.11 8.22 8.86
CA LEU A 145 -16.95 9.58 8.35
C LEU A 145 -18.24 10.40 8.41
N HIS A 146 -19.38 9.77 8.66
CA HIS A 146 -20.69 10.45 8.73
C HIS A 146 -21.01 11.03 10.13
N ARG A 147 -20.20 10.75 11.14
CA ARG A 147 -20.36 11.32 12.49
C ARG A 147 -19.70 12.69 12.70
N ARG A 148 -19.35 13.40 11.64
CA ARG A 148 -18.85 14.79 11.77
C ARG A 148 -19.98 15.81 11.72
N THR A 149 -20.98 15.67 12.59
CA THR A 149 -21.94 16.71 12.85
C THR A 149 -22.20 16.77 14.35
N GLY A 150 -21.51 17.68 14.99
CA GLY A 150 -21.69 17.97 16.40
C GLY A 150 -20.69 18.99 16.85
#